data_4b49ca7d422ec188f6563ecbb4290613
#
_entry.id   4b49ca7d422ec188f6563ecbb4290613
#
_cell.length_a   1.000
_cell.length_b   1.000
_cell.length_c   1.000
_cell.angle_alpha   90.00
_cell.angle_beta   90.00
_cell.angle_gamma   90.00
#
_symmetry.space_group_name_H-M   'P 1'
#
loop_
_entity.id
_entity.type
_entity.pdbx_description
1 polymer ?
#
loop_
_entity_poly.entity_id
_entity_poly.type
_entity_poly.pdbx_seq_one_letter_code
_entity_poly.pdbx_strand_id
1 'polypeptide(L)'
;MLRHLSKNEDERLAAIDALAGLGAGHDDAIHQVLTITRKLLQAEGCLIYLHGTRKIWIREHIDVGFEEIDFVSPLFNFVRLSGEALICPDTHADERFASDPMVNGAAAIRHCAAIPLCTREGYTIGAFCLVGSQPKHLTRRQVELLRSMATIVGELIEAQSEIGLVDAITRLPNRQRLMGELGNLPDTGKYALLLFDTIDIQYAYEMARSFGLSTVELLLGDISHFLKETFLSERMLYSIAPGRFAVIIEAQHMPQAKRDLLRCADRLHHEVRGAVPLRLELNAGYALFSAPHADPPEILRQATSALHDSIDEGRAVSLYSEPKDAARKHNFNIFNELAQSLKENNRGLFLEYQPQIDLASGRIVGAEALLRWRHERWGAIPTWEFIPLVENTSLIKPLTEFVIAQSIEQLLLMREAGIAFPISINVTAGNLAERHFAARLNEAITRRGLQAGDIEIECLESQRIQESSAALACLHALKANGHRIALDDFGAGYSNLNYLRHIPADVVKLDASLIRLLKSDADSRIIVQSIIDMLHKLNYEVLAEGVEDLESLHYLTEYRCDVVQGFYFSPAVTLEKLCALVDIHGQQRRNP
;
A
#
# COMPACT_ATOMS: atom_id res chain seq x y z
N MET A 1 39.99 15.28 25.61
CA MET A 1 39.74 16.42 24.71
C MET A 1 39.38 16.01 23.28
N LEU A 2 40.07 15.05 22.65
CA LEU A 2 39.77 14.61 21.27
C LEU A 2 38.42 13.87 21.10
N ARG A 3 37.90 13.17 22.12
CA ARG A 3 36.58 12.47 22.05
C ARG A 3 35.37 13.42 22.13
N HIS A 4 35.51 14.60 22.73
CA HIS A 4 34.45 15.62 22.76
C HIS A 4 34.37 16.41 21.46
N LEU A 5 35.50 16.56 20.74
CA LEU A 5 35.52 17.24 19.43
C LEU A 5 34.86 16.39 18.33
N SER A 6 35.01 15.06 18.38
CA SER A 6 34.38 14.17 17.35
C SER A 6 32.85 14.12 17.48
N LYS A 7 32.29 14.09 18.68
CA LYS A 7 30.85 14.07 18.90
C LYS A 7 30.17 15.38 18.46
N ASN A 8 30.85 16.51 18.68
CA ASN A 8 30.40 17.84 18.24
C ASN A 8 30.43 17.98 16.70
N GLU A 9 31.40 17.34 16.03
CA GLU A 9 31.54 17.42 14.56
C GLU A 9 30.49 16.59 13.85
N ASP A 10 30.13 15.40 14.35
CA ASP A 10 29.09 14.57 13.78
C ASP A 10 27.71 15.24 13.89
N GLU A 11 27.40 15.85 15.03
CA GLU A 11 26.16 16.61 15.24
C GLU A 11 26.08 17.86 14.35
N ARG A 12 27.20 18.56 14.20
CA ARG A 12 27.35 19.71 13.30
C ARG A 12 27.14 19.32 11.84
N LEU A 13 27.70 18.18 11.41
CA LEU A 13 27.58 17.68 10.04
C LEU A 13 26.15 17.22 9.76
N ALA A 14 25.48 16.57 10.71
CA ALA A 14 24.08 16.19 10.59
C ALA A 14 23.17 17.43 10.43
N ALA A 15 23.44 18.51 11.15
CA ALA A 15 22.72 19.77 10.99
C ALA A 15 22.94 20.39 9.59
N ILE A 16 24.18 20.32 9.06
CA ILE A 16 24.49 20.84 7.71
C ILE A 16 23.88 19.98 6.62
N ASP A 17 23.91 18.66 6.73
CA ASP A 17 23.31 17.75 5.75
C ASP A 17 21.78 17.92 5.70
N ALA A 18 21.14 18.18 6.84
CA ALA A 18 19.73 18.55 6.90
C ALA A 18 19.44 19.88 6.17
N LEU A 19 20.37 20.85 6.23
CA LEU A 19 20.28 22.15 5.55
C LEU A 19 20.68 22.07 4.07
N ALA A 20 21.61 21.20 3.69
CA ALA A 20 22.05 20.98 2.31
C ALA A 20 20.97 20.33 1.44
N GLY A 21 20.10 19.50 2.06
CA GLY A 21 18.94 18.89 1.40
C GLY A 21 17.85 19.90 0.97
N LEU A 22 17.89 21.16 1.43
CA LEU A 22 16.94 22.21 1.10
C LEU A 22 17.16 22.85 -0.30
N GLY A 23 18.02 22.28 -1.15
CA GLY A 23 18.26 22.67 -2.56
C GLY A 23 18.87 24.05 -2.73
N ALA A 24 19.64 24.24 -3.81
CA ALA A 24 20.13 25.55 -4.28
C ALA A 24 18.99 26.37 -4.92
N GLY A 25 17.88 26.60 -4.20
CA GLY A 25 16.83 27.50 -4.60
C GLY A 25 17.17 28.92 -4.20
N HIS A 26 17.01 29.86 -5.11
CA HIS A 26 17.14 31.30 -4.84
C HIS A 26 16.19 31.67 -3.69
N ASP A 27 16.75 32.11 -2.56
CA ASP A 27 15.99 32.51 -1.39
C ASP A 27 15.82 34.02 -1.36
N ASP A 28 14.67 34.49 -1.83
CA ASP A 28 14.38 35.92 -1.91
C ASP A 28 14.60 36.66 -0.57
N ALA A 29 14.29 36.05 0.57
CA ALA A 29 14.47 36.69 1.88
C ALA A 29 15.94 36.80 2.25
N ILE A 30 16.71 35.73 2.11
CA ILE A 30 18.17 35.74 2.35
C ILE A 30 18.86 36.68 1.34
N HIS A 31 18.47 36.63 0.06
CA HIS A 31 19.01 37.52 -0.95
C HIS A 31 18.75 39.01 -0.64
N GLN A 32 17.56 39.36 -0.14
CA GLN A 32 17.24 40.70 0.32
C GLN A 32 18.12 41.14 1.50
N VAL A 33 18.36 40.27 2.48
CA VAL A 33 19.25 40.58 3.62
C VAL A 33 20.67 40.84 3.12
N LEU A 34 21.21 40.02 2.21
CA LEU A 34 22.51 40.25 1.59
C LEU A 34 22.55 41.59 0.85
N THR A 35 21.52 41.90 0.04
CA THR A 35 21.42 43.15 -0.71
C THR A 35 21.42 44.36 0.22
N ILE A 36 20.63 44.34 1.28
CA ILE A 36 20.57 45.42 2.28
C ILE A 36 21.92 45.57 2.99
N THR A 37 22.52 44.48 3.44
CA THR A 37 23.79 44.49 4.15
C THR A 37 24.90 45.05 3.27
N ARG A 38 25.01 44.61 2.02
CA ARG A 38 25.99 45.12 1.07
C ARG A 38 25.88 46.64 0.88
N LYS A 39 24.64 47.14 0.67
CA LYS A 39 24.39 48.58 0.54
C LYS A 39 24.74 49.39 1.77
N LEU A 40 24.28 48.93 2.95
CA LEU A 40 24.52 49.63 4.23
C LEU A 40 25.99 49.68 4.62
N LEU A 41 26.73 48.60 4.35
CA LEU A 41 28.13 48.49 4.68
C LEU A 41 29.05 48.89 3.55
N GLN A 42 28.48 49.29 2.37
CA GLN A 42 29.23 49.66 1.17
C GLN A 42 30.27 48.60 0.79
N ALA A 43 29.88 47.30 0.88
CA ALA A 43 30.76 46.20 0.56
C ALA A 43 30.79 45.93 -0.95
N GLU A 44 31.92 45.44 -1.48
CA GLU A 44 32.04 45.01 -2.86
C GLU A 44 31.25 43.74 -3.07
N GLY A 45 31.47 42.68 -2.26
CA GLY A 45 30.80 41.41 -2.30
C GLY A 45 30.30 40.96 -0.94
N CYS A 46 29.22 40.16 -0.93
CA CYS A 46 28.60 39.58 0.24
C CYS A 46 28.15 38.15 -0.04
N LEU A 47 28.45 37.21 0.83
CA LEU A 47 28.07 35.82 0.66
C LEU A 47 27.75 35.11 1.97
N ILE A 48 26.98 34.04 1.86
CA ILE A 48 26.77 33.06 2.89
C ILE A 48 27.36 31.73 2.41
N TYR A 49 28.17 31.11 3.23
CA TYR A 49 28.69 29.78 2.95
C TYR A 49 28.47 28.83 4.12
N LEU A 50 28.33 27.54 3.81
CA LEU A 50 28.17 26.43 4.75
C LEU A 50 29.32 25.44 4.61
N HIS A 51 29.78 24.89 5.74
CA HIS A 51 30.88 23.94 5.79
C HIS A 51 30.41 22.49 5.75
N GLY A 52 30.47 21.83 4.60
CA GLY A 52 30.23 20.39 4.47
C GLY A 52 31.43 19.53 4.87
N THR A 53 31.30 18.20 4.74
CA THR A 53 32.35 17.22 5.06
C THR A 53 33.56 17.28 4.13
N ARG A 54 33.36 17.61 2.87
CA ARG A 54 34.39 17.58 1.80
C ARG A 54 34.47 18.85 0.97
N LYS A 55 33.54 19.79 1.14
CA LYS A 55 33.54 21.06 0.41
C LYS A 55 32.82 22.15 1.20
N ILE A 56 33.11 23.39 0.86
CA ILE A 56 32.41 24.58 1.33
C ILE A 56 31.36 24.96 0.27
N TRP A 57 30.11 25.10 0.70
CA TRP A 57 28.99 25.42 -0.17
C TRP A 57 28.67 26.91 -0.10
N ILE A 58 28.66 27.60 -1.23
CA ILE A 58 28.08 28.95 -1.29
C ILE A 58 26.56 28.78 -1.34
N ARG A 59 25.87 29.26 -0.31
CA ARG A 59 24.41 29.19 -0.19
C ARG A 59 23.72 30.30 -0.99
N GLU A 60 24.26 31.53 -0.88
CA GLU A 60 23.77 32.71 -1.55
C GLU A 60 24.91 33.74 -1.63
N HIS A 61 24.96 34.56 -2.70
CA HIS A 61 25.98 35.57 -2.85
C HIS A 61 25.53 36.75 -3.69
N ILE A 62 26.19 37.92 -3.54
CA ILE A 62 26.00 39.10 -4.33
C ILE A 62 27.35 39.69 -4.68
N ASP A 63 27.60 39.92 -5.99
CA ASP A 63 28.81 40.55 -6.54
C ASP A 63 30.13 39.96 -5.99
N VAL A 64 30.21 38.68 -5.89
CA VAL A 64 31.39 37.90 -5.50
C VAL A 64 32.05 37.38 -6.78
N GLY A 65 33.30 37.63 -6.99
CA GLY A 65 34.04 37.26 -8.19
C GLY A 65 34.48 35.81 -8.32
N PHE A 66 33.85 34.87 -7.56
CA PHE A 66 34.13 33.45 -7.59
C PHE A 66 32.86 32.64 -7.29
N GLU A 67 32.76 31.42 -7.83
CA GLU A 67 31.62 30.50 -7.66
C GLU A 67 31.91 29.36 -6.69
N GLU A 68 33.20 29.10 -6.41
CA GLU A 68 33.63 28.03 -5.53
C GLU A 68 34.64 28.54 -4.49
N ILE A 69 34.59 27.95 -3.30
CA ILE A 69 35.54 28.21 -2.21
C ILE A 69 36.41 26.97 -2.05
N ASP A 70 37.73 27.18 -2.11
CA ASP A 70 38.71 26.11 -1.85
C ASP A 70 38.52 25.57 -0.44
N PHE A 71 38.29 24.26 -0.32
CA PHE A 71 38.09 23.60 0.97
C PHE A 71 39.27 23.70 1.93
N VAL A 72 40.49 23.86 1.40
CA VAL A 72 41.69 24.03 2.20
C VAL A 72 41.99 25.48 2.54
N SER A 73 41.20 26.48 2.10
CA SER A 73 41.39 27.89 2.38
C SER A 73 41.40 28.17 3.89
N PRO A 74 42.55 28.63 4.50
CA PRO A 74 42.59 29.05 5.89
C PRO A 74 41.64 30.20 6.21
N LEU A 75 41.41 31.10 5.24
CA LEU A 75 40.54 32.26 5.41
C LEU A 75 39.09 31.85 5.67
N PHE A 76 38.54 30.94 4.88
CA PHE A 76 37.18 30.48 5.02
C PHE A 76 36.99 29.39 6.09
N ASN A 77 38.07 28.67 6.45
CA ASN A 77 38.05 27.71 7.54
C ASN A 77 38.25 28.34 8.94
N PHE A 78 38.65 29.59 9.01
CA PHE A 78 38.94 30.25 10.31
C PHE A 78 37.74 30.20 11.26
N VAL A 79 36.56 30.60 10.78
CA VAL A 79 35.32 30.65 11.58
C VAL A 79 34.92 29.26 12.08
N ARG A 80 35.07 28.22 11.26
CA ARG A 80 34.81 26.84 11.64
C ARG A 80 35.74 26.35 12.76
N LEU A 81 37.04 26.67 12.65
CA LEU A 81 38.07 26.16 13.56
C LEU A 81 38.10 26.93 14.89
N SER A 82 37.85 28.25 14.86
CA SER A 82 37.88 29.08 16.05
C SER A 82 36.53 29.27 16.74
N GLY A 83 35.42 29.16 16.01
CA GLY A 83 34.09 29.57 16.46
C GLY A 83 33.91 31.09 16.59
N GLU A 84 34.93 31.87 16.21
CA GLU A 84 34.96 33.33 16.41
C GLU A 84 34.75 34.08 15.09
N ALA A 85 34.31 35.33 15.18
CA ALA A 85 34.19 36.20 14.04
C ALA A 85 35.56 36.60 13.50
N LEU A 86 35.75 36.55 12.19
CA LEU A 86 36.93 37.06 11.52
C LEU A 86 36.69 38.49 11.03
N ILE A 87 37.54 39.42 11.41
CA ILE A 87 37.58 40.76 10.84
C ILE A 87 39.02 41.00 10.38
N CYS A 88 39.25 40.86 9.08
CA CYS A 88 40.57 41.03 8.49
C CYS A 88 40.52 42.20 7.49
N PRO A 89 41.07 43.37 7.84
CA PRO A 89 41.07 44.59 7.00
C PRO A 89 41.94 44.48 5.74
N ASP A 90 43.06 43.73 5.83
CA ASP A 90 43.95 43.43 4.71
C ASP A 90 44.53 42.03 4.84
N THR A 91 44.08 41.11 3.98
CA THR A 91 44.51 39.70 4.01
C THR A 91 45.98 39.51 3.63
N HIS A 92 46.58 40.40 2.86
CA HIS A 92 48.02 40.35 2.54
C HIS A 92 48.90 40.81 3.71
N ALA A 93 48.37 41.67 4.57
CA ALA A 93 49.09 42.11 5.76
C ALA A 93 48.94 41.17 6.96
N ASP A 94 48.00 40.19 6.90
CA ASP A 94 47.77 39.21 7.94
C ASP A 94 48.50 37.91 7.61
N GLU A 95 49.52 37.57 8.38
CA GLU A 95 50.37 36.38 8.19
C GLU A 95 49.58 35.06 8.14
N ARG A 96 48.39 35.01 8.74
CA ARG A 96 47.53 33.82 8.74
C ARG A 96 46.94 33.52 7.37
N PHE A 97 46.77 34.55 6.51
CA PHE A 97 46.04 34.45 5.27
C PHE A 97 46.86 34.87 4.05
N ALA A 98 48.04 35.44 4.22
CA ALA A 98 48.88 35.92 3.14
C ALA A 98 49.25 34.88 2.06
N SER A 99 49.23 33.58 2.43
CA SER A 99 49.48 32.47 1.52
C SER A 99 48.21 31.72 1.06
N ASP A 100 47.03 32.23 1.40
CA ASP A 100 45.75 31.57 1.09
C ASP A 100 45.48 31.57 -0.46
N PRO A 101 45.01 30.43 -1.03
CA PRO A 101 44.65 30.37 -2.45
C PRO A 101 43.59 31.40 -2.89
N MET A 102 42.64 31.73 -1.98
CA MET A 102 41.60 32.71 -2.26
C MET A 102 42.09 34.15 -2.20
N VAL A 103 43.22 34.39 -1.56
CA VAL A 103 43.92 35.69 -1.49
C VAL A 103 44.85 35.91 -2.69
N ASN A 104 45.64 34.90 -3.05
CA ASN A 104 46.63 34.97 -4.11
C ASN A 104 46.15 34.43 -5.46
N GLY A 105 44.97 33.83 -5.53
CA GLY A 105 44.38 33.31 -6.76
C GLY A 105 43.46 34.29 -7.49
N ALA A 106 42.61 33.78 -8.36
CA ALA A 106 41.71 34.60 -9.18
C ALA A 106 40.68 35.39 -8.36
N ALA A 107 40.32 34.93 -7.15
CA ALA A 107 39.39 35.63 -6.26
C ALA A 107 39.99 36.94 -5.68
N ALA A 108 41.33 37.05 -5.55
CA ALA A 108 42.08 38.21 -5.13
C ALA A 108 41.49 38.96 -3.89
N ILE A 109 41.07 38.23 -2.87
CA ILE A 109 40.38 38.79 -1.72
C ILE A 109 41.39 39.57 -0.88
N ARG A 110 41.16 40.87 -0.72
CA ARG A 110 42.04 41.81 0.05
C ARG A 110 41.47 42.18 1.42
N HIS A 111 40.15 42.10 1.62
CA HIS A 111 39.54 42.15 2.94
C HIS A 111 38.47 41.08 3.13
N CYS A 112 38.30 40.61 4.33
CA CYS A 112 37.31 39.64 4.69
C CYS A 112 36.75 39.92 6.09
N ALA A 113 35.41 39.97 6.20
CA ALA A 113 34.74 40.01 7.49
C ALA A 113 33.70 38.91 7.53
N ALA A 114 33.90 37.85 8.31
CA ALA A 114 33.04 36.70 8.40
C ALA A 114 32.50 36.53 9.84
N ILE A 115 31.20 36.48 9.98
CA ILE A 115 30.50 36.23 11.24
C ILE A 115 29.95 34.80 11.22
N PRO A 116 30.21 33.98 12.27
CA PRO A 116 29.70 32.62 12.34
C PRO A 116 28.17 32.58 12.29
N LEU A 117 27.65 31.66 11.53
CA LEU A 117 26.24 31.24 11.55
C LEU A 117 26.15 30.03 12.46
N CYS A 118 25.45 30.18 13.60
CA CYS A 118 25.29 29.12 14.59
C CYS A 118 23.87 28.68 14.70
N THR A 119 23.66 27.37 14.94
CA THR A 119 22.36 26.82 15.32
C THR A 119 21.97 27.25 16.75
N ARG A 120 20.68 27.06 17.12
CA ARG A 120 20.20 27.30 18.50
C ARG A 120 20.98 26.50 19.55
N GLU A 121 21.51 25.34 19.17
CA GLU A 121 22.33 24.47 20.00
C GLU A 121 23.79 24.96 20.08
N GLY A 122 24.18 26.00 19.33
CA GLY A 122 25.49 26.61 19.35
C GLY A 122 26.52 26.04 18.38
N TYR A 123 26.12 25.19 17.42
CA TYR A 123 27.01 24.63 16.41
C TYR A 123 27.25 25.63 15.28
N THR A 124 28.52 25.90 14.94
CA THR A 124 28.87 26.75 13.77
C THR A 124 28.70 25.95 12.49
N ILE A 125 27.70 26.31 11.67
CA ILE A 125 27.35 25.65 10.40
C ILE A 125 28.02 26.30 9.19
N GLY A 126 28.40 27.57 9.28
CA GLY A 126 29.00 28.36 8.21
C GLY A 126 29.28 29.78 8.64
N ALA A 127 29.34 30.70 7.72
CA ALA A 127 29.46 32.13 8.03
C ALA A 127 28.76 33.03 7.04
N PHE A 128 28.36 34.20 7.52
CA PHE A 128 27.95 35.37 6.75
C PHE A 128 29.15 36.25 6.51
N CYS A 129 29.54 36.46 5.24
CA CYS A 129 30.84 37.03 4.91
C CYS A 129 30.73 38.24 3.98
N LEU A 130 31.53 39.27 4.27
CA LEU A 130 31.86 40.37 3.35
C LEU A 130 33.24 40.16 2.78
N VAL A 131 33.40 40.34 1.48
CA VAL A 131 34.70 40.24 0.81
C VAL A 131 34.88 41.43 -0.15
N GLY A 132 36.13 41.75 -0.44
CA GLY A 132 36.45 42.77 -1.46
C GLY A 132 37.90 42.73 -1.90
N SER A 133 38.18 43.37 -3.02
CA SER A 133 39.46 43.42 -3.72
C SER A 133 40.41 44.53 -3.18
N GLN A 134 39.92 45.38 -2.27
CA GLN A 134 40.70 46.44 -1.66
C GLN A 134 40.70 46.34 -0.13
N PRO A 135 41.78 46.73 0.58
CA PRO A 135 41.78 46.79 2.01
C PRO A 135 40.67 47.67 2.56
N LYS A 136 39.99 47.23 3.63
CA LYS A 136 38.87 47.94 4.23
C LYS A 136 38.77 47.74 5.71
N HIS A 137 38.72 48.85 6.45
CA HIS A 137 38.46 48.83 7.90
C HIS A 137 36.98 49.01 8.20
N LEU A 138 36.41 48.08 8.95
CA LEU A 138 35.05 48.22 9.44
C LEU A 138 35.04 48.87 10.82
N THR A 139 34.18 49.88 11.00
CA THR A 139 33.95 50.49 12.31
C THR A 139 33.24 49.48 13.27
N ARG A 140 33.36 49.70 14.58
CA ARG A 140 32.67 48.86 15.58
C ARG A 140 31.16 48.75 15.30
N ARG A 141 30.49 49.87 14.90
CA ARG A 141 29.07 49.89 14.56
C ARG A 141 28.75 49.06 13.29
N GLN A 142 29.63 49.01 12.31
CA GLN A 142 29.47 48.19 11.12
C GLN A 142 29.64 46.71 11.43
N VAL A 143 30.56 46.36 12.34
CA VAL A 143 30.70 44.96 12.77
C VAL A 143 29.48 44.51 13.59
N GLU A 144 28.94 45.36 14.47
CA GLU A 144 27.69 45.07 15.21
C GLU A 144 26.51 44.89 14.29
N LEU A 145 26.39 45.72 13.22
CA LEU A 145 25.34 45.54 12.19
C LEU A 145 25.52 44.23 11.44
N LEU A 146 26.73 43.86 11.04
CA LEU A 146 27.01 42.61 10.36
C LEU A 146 26.66 41.40 11.25
N ARG A 147 26.93 41.47 12.57
CA ARG A 147 26.49 40.43 13.53
C ARG A 147 24.97 40.29 13.59
N SER A 148 24.25 41.42 13.65
CA SER A 148 22.79 41.40 13.68
C SER A 148 22.19 40.77 12.38
N MET A 149 22.78 41.08 11.24
CA MET A 149 22.37 40.50 9.96
C MET A 149 22.68 39.00 9.89
N ALA A 150 23.83 38.56 10.42
CA ALA A 150 24.17 37.14 10.50
C ALA A 150 23.20 36.37 11.42
N THR A 151 22.74 36.98 12.52
CA THR A 151 21.71 36.37 13.39
C THR A 151 20.38 36.19 12.65
N ILE A 152 19.92 37.24 11.94
CA ILE A 152 18.69 37.16 11.14
C ILE A 152 18.78 36.05 10.07
N VAL A 153 19.94 35.95 9.39
CA VAL A 153 20.15 34.90 8.37
C VAL A 153 20.17 33.51 9.03
N GLY A 154 20.81 33.36 10.19
CA GLY A 154 20.79 32.09 10.94
C GLY A 154 19.38 31.67 11.29
N GLU A 155 18.55 32.59 11.81
CA GLU A 155 17.14 32.33 12.13
C GLU A 155 16.31 32.00 10.88
N LEU A 156 16.55 32.65 9.75
CA LEU A 156 15.86 32.32 8.48
C LEU A 156 16.23 30.92 7.99
N ILE A 157 17.52 30.55 8.03
CA ILE A 157 17.99 29.22 7.63
C ILE A 157 17.37 28.14 8.52
N GLU A 158 17.33 28.34 9.84
CA GLU A 158 16.70 27.41 10.78
C GLU A 158 15.19 27.32 10.56
N ALA A 159 14.49 28.44 10.41
CA ALA A 159 13.06 28.46 10.15
C ALA A 159 12.68 27.68 8.89
N GLN A 160 13.50 27.77 7.85
CA GLN A 160 13.28 26.99 6.61
C GLN A 160 13.49 25.49 6.81
N SER A 161 14.46 25.10 7.62
CA SER A 161 14.67 23.68 7.96
C SER A 161 13.53 23.11 8.80
N GLU A 162 12.95 23.91 9.71
CA GLU A 162 11.80 23.48 10.51
C GLU A 162 10.48 23.40 9.70
N ILE A 163 10.27 24.29 8.74
CA ILE A 163 9.06 24.29 7.87
C ILE A 163 8.98 22.99 7.06
N GLY A 164 10.09 22.44 6.58
CA GLY A 164 10.12 21.18 5.82
C GLY A 164 9.97 19.91 6.69
N LEU A 165 10.06 20.01 8.03
CA LEU A 165 10.08 18.87 8.95
C LEU A 165 8.80 18.75 9.81
N VAL A 166 7.85 19.66 9.66
CA VAL A 166 6.58 19.72 10.41
C VAL A 166 5.40 19.60 9.46
N ASP A 167 4.41 18.81 9.86
CA ASP A 167 3.14 18.69 9.15
C ASP A 167 2.29 19.96 9.36
N ALA A 168 1.79 20.54 8.27
CA ALA A 168 1.11 21.83 8.28
C ALA A 168 -0.22 21.80 9.04
N ILE A 169 -0.92 20.65 9.08
CA ILE A 169 -2.24 20.47 9.68
C ILE A 169 -2.10 20.14 11.16
N THR A 170 -1.40 19.06 11.46
CA THR A 170 -1.28 18.51 12.82
C THR A 170 -0.26 19.23 13.69
N ARG A 171 0.63 20.03 13.07
CA ARG A 171 1.77 20.68 13.73
C ARG A 171 2.70 19.70 14.47
N LEU A 172 2.69 18.44 14.04
CA LEU A 172 3.58 17.39 14.49
C LEU A 172 4.81 17.30 13.58
N PRO A 173 5.96 16.79 14.06
CA PRO A 173 7.03 16.34 13.19
C PRO A 173 6.51 15.41 12.09
N ASN A 174 6.97 15.62 10.88
CA ASN A 174 6.48 14.86 9.72
C ASN A 174 7.32 13.59 9.46
N ARG A 175 6.98 12.87 8.37
CA ARG A 175 7.69 11.68 7.92
C ARG A 175 9.19 11.93 7.69
N GLN A 176 9.58 13.09 7.16
CA GLN A 176 10.98 13.38 6.85
C GLN A 176 11.81 13.48 8.12
N ARG A 177 11.27 14.12 9.17
CA ARG A 177 11.92 14.18 10.48
C ARG A 177 12.01 12.80 11.13
N LEU A 178 10.94 11.98 11.05
CA LEU A 178 11.01 10.60 11.53
C LEU A 178 12.15 9.81 10.88
N MET A 179 12.33 9.94 9.55
CA MET A 179 13.41 9.25 8.83
C MET A 179 14.80 9.67 9.34
N GLY A 180 15.00 10.97 9.53
CA GLY A 180 16.26 11.49 10.09
C GLY A 180 16.54 10.98 11.50
N GLU A 181 15.54 10.97 12.38
CA GLU A 181 15.70 10.50 13.76
C GLU A 181 15.91 8.99 13.85
N LEU A 182 15.25 8.18 13.00
CA LEU A 182 15.50 6.74 12.90
C LEU A 182 16.96 6.42 12.52
N GLY A 183 17.57 7.25 11.64
CA GLY A 183 18.97 7.09 11.24
C GLY A 183 19.99 7.53 12.28
N ASN A 184 19.57 8.32 13.29
CA ASN A 184 20.45 8.92 14.30
C ASN A 184 20.24 8.33 15.71
N LEU A 185 19.55 7.20 15.84
CA LEU A 185 19.35 6.56 17.15
C LEU A 185 20.67 6.03 17.74
N PRO A 186 20.84 6.05 19.08
CA PRO A 186 22.02 5.49 19.73
C PRO A 186 22.27 4.02 19.41
N ASP A 187 23.51 3.67 19.09
CA ASP A 187 23.94 2.34 18.58
C ASP A 187 23.74 1.16 19.54
N THR A 188 23.37 1.40 20.78
CA THR A 188 23.31 0.35 21.82
C THR A 188 21.91 -0.16 22.13
N GLY A 189 20.88 0.34 21.42
CA GLY A 189 19.47 0.08 21.74
C GLY A 189 18.73 -0.87 20.79
N LYS A 190 17.76 -1.59 21.35
CA LYS A 190 16.68 -2.20 20.58
C LYS A 190 15.46 -1.29 20.63
N TYR A 191 14.89 -1.01 19.48
CA TYR A 191 13.79 -0.08 19.31
C TYR A 191 12.60 -0.74 18.61
N ALA A 192 11.45 -0.10 18.74
CA ALA A 192 10.26 -0.39 17.97
C ALA A 192 9.79 0.90 17.28
N LEU A 193 9.40 0.81 16.02
CA LEU A 193 8.60 1.83 15.37
C LEU A 193 7.13 1.37 15.45
N LEU A 194 6.33 2.08 16.24
CA LEU A 194 4.90 1.90 16.33
C LEU A 194 4.21 2.85 15.37
N LEU A 195 3.40 2.30 14.47
CA LEU A 195 2.60 3.03 13.49
C LEU A 195 1.13 2.75 13.76
N PHE A 196 0.27 3.77 13.70
CA PHE A 196 -1.16 3.56 13.91
C PHE A 196 -2.02 4.54 13.12
N ASP A 197 -3.16 4.05 12.68
CA ASP A 197 -4.21 4.81 12.00
C ASP A 197 -5.32 5.16 12.99
N THR A 198 -5.89 6.36 12.86
CA THR A 198 -6.97 6.86 13.71
C THR A 198 -8.26 7.09 12.95
N ILE A 199 -8.20 7.07 11.62
CA ILE A 199 -9.33 7.29 10.72
C ILE A 199 -9.20 6.34 9.54
N ASP A 200 -10.29 5.71 9.14
CA ASP A 200 -10.37 5.03 7.85
C ASP A 200 -10.22 6.04 6.70
N ILE A 201 -9.33 5.74 5.76
CA ILE A 201 -9.01 6.66 4.66
C ILE A 201 -10.19 6.87 3.70
N GLN A 202 -11.03 5.85 3.48
CA GLN A 202 -12.23 5.96 2.62
C GLN A 202 -13.24 6.89 3.28
N TYR A 203 -13.40 6.77 4.59
CA TYR A 203 -14.27 7.64 5.35
C TYR A 203 -13.79 9.10 5.37
N ALA A 204 -12.48 9.33 5.48
CA ALA A 204 -11.90 10.66 5.35
C ALA A 204 -12.18 11.30 3.98
N TYR A 205 -12.13 10.51 2.90
CA TYR A 205 -12.51 10.96 1.56
C TYR A 205 -14.01 11.31 1.43
N GLU A 206 -14.89 10.50 1.99
CA GLU A 206 -16.33 10.78 2.01
C GLU A 206 -16.66 12.04 2.80
N MET A 207 -16.00 12.24 3.93
CA MET A 207 -16.09 13.49 4.70
C MET A 207 -15.63 14.70 3.88
N ALA A 208 -14.46 14.63 3.28
CA ALA A 208 -13.92 15.71 2.46
C ALA A 208 -14.87 16.04 1.30
N ARG A 209 -15.49 15.04 0.69
CA ARG A 209 -16.49 15.20 -0.38
C ARG A 209 -17.79 15.83 0.11
N SER A 210 -18.25 15.47 1.31
CA SER A 210 -19.57 15.88 1.83
C SER A 210 -19.52 17.21 2.58
N PHE A 211 -18.45 17.48 3.33
CA PHE A 211 -18.34 18.61 4.27
C PHE A 211 -17.17 19.56 3.98
N GLY A 212 -16.35 19.26 2.97
CA GLY A 212 -15.17 20.03 2.60
C GLY A 212 -13.88 19.59 3.31
N LEU A 213 -12.76 19.93 2.70
CA LEU A 213 -11.42 19.52 3.16
C LEU A 213 -11.07 20.08 4.55
N SER A 214 -11.48 21.34 4.83
CA SER A 214 -11.24 22.00 6.11
C SER A 214 -11.84 21.27 7.32
N THR A 215 -12.94 20.53 7.14
CA THR A 215 -13.52 19.72 8.21
C THR A 215 -12.62 18.54 8.59
N VAL A 216 -11.99 17.92 7.59
CA VAL A 216 -11.02 16.84 7.82
C VAL A 216 -9.75 17.38 8.47
N GLU A 217 -9.27 18.57 8.06
CA GLU A 217 -8.10 19.22 8.64
C GLU A 217 -8.31 19.57 10.12
N LEU A 218 -9.46 20.12 10.48
CA LEU A 218 -9.81 20.39 11.88
C LEU A 218 -9.83 19.12 12.71
N LEU A 219 -10.47 18.07 12.20
CA LEU A 219 -10.51 16.78 12.88
C LEU A 219 -9.11 16.19 13.12
N LEU A 220 -8.22 16.24 12.11
CA LEU A 220 -6.84 15.78 12.25
C LEU A 220 -6.07 16.61 13.29
N GLY A 221 -6.36 17.91 13.37
CA GLY A 221 -5.83 18.80 14.42
C GLY A 221 -6.28 18.37 15.82
N ASP A 222 -7.59 18.11 16.01
CA ASP A 222 -8.16 17.67 17.28
C ASP A 222 -7.61 16.31 17.71
N ILE A 223 -7.52 15.36 16.79
CA ILE A 223 -6.91 14.04 17.03
C ILE A 223 -5.46 14.19 17.47
N SER A 224 -4.67 15.01 16.78
CA SER A 224 -3.26 15.20 17.11
C SER A 224 -3.07 15.83 18.51
N HIS A 225 -3.92 16.78 18.88
CA HIS A 225 -3.93 17.39 20.20
C HIS A 225 -4.27 16.38 21.29
N PHE A 226 -5.34 15.61 21.09
CA PHE A 226 -5.77 14.54 22.00
C PHE A 226 -4.66 13.48 22.20
N LEU A 227 -4.00 13.05 21.11
CA LEU A 227 -2.93 12.07 21.18
C LEU A 227 -1.71 12.60 21.95
N LYS A 228 -1.34 13.87 21.78
CA LYS A 228 -0.25 14.52 22.55
C LYS A 228 -0.53 14.50 24.05
N GLU A 229 -1.76 14.83 24.44
CA GLU A 229 -2.13 14.93 25.85
C GLU A 229 -2.32 13.57 26.53
N THR A 230 -2.85 12.59 25.79
CA THR A 230 -3.29 11.34 26.38
C THR A 230 -2.28 10.21 26.27
N PHE A 231 -1.58 10.12 25.15
CA PHE A 231 -0.72 8.96 24.85
C PHE A 231 0.76 9.23 25.07
N LEU A 232 1.20 10.50 24.99
CA LEU A 232 2.62 10.79 24.77
C LEU A 232 3.19 11.97 25.58
N SER A 233 2.88 12.09 26.86
CA SER A 233 3.45 13.16 27.69
C SER A 233 4.99 13.23 27.68
N GLU A 234 5.68 12.17 27.24
CA GLU A 234 7.16 12.09 27.24
C GLU A 234 7.78 11.57 25.91
N ARG A 235 6.98 11.30 24.86
CA ARG A 235 7.46 10.72 23.60
C ARG A 235 7.11 11.61 22.42
N MET A 236 7.95 11.60 21.38
CA MET A 236 7.68 12.36 20.17
C MET A 236 6.71 11.62 19.26
N LEU A 237 5.63 12.29 18.87
CA LEU A 237 4.62 11.82 17.91
C LEU A 237 4.92 12.41 16.54
N TYR A 238 4.87 11.59 15.51
CA TYR A 238 5.08 11.98 14.12
C TYR A 238 3.80 11.81 13.30
N SER A 239 3.52 12.77 12.42
CA SER A 239 2.47 12.69 11.40
C SER A 239 3.08 12.13 10.11
N ILE A 240 2.64 10.93 9.67
CA ILE A 240 3.23 10.24 8.52
C ILE A 240 2.37 10.42 7.27
N ALA A 241 1.07 10.43 7.45
CA ALA A 241 0.05 10.67 6.45
C ALA A 241 -1.24 11.15 7.15
N PRO A 242 -2.25 11.65 6.44
CA PRO A 242 -3.52 12.04 7.06
C PRO A 242 -4.12 10.91 7.90
N GLY A 243 -4.28 11.14 9.21
CA GLY A 243 -4.79 10.15 10.16
C GLY A 243 -3.83 9.05 10.57
N ARG A 244 -2.60 9.03 10.03
CA ARG A 244 -1.55 8.05 10.34
C ARG A 244 -0.43 8.67 11.13
N PHE A 245 -0.15 8.09 12.28
CA PHE A 245 0.86 8.57 13.23
C PHE A 245 1.89 7.51 13.53
N ALA A 246 3.07 7.95 13.96
CA ALA A 246 4.17 7.07 14.35
C ALA A 246 4.83 7.52 15.64
N VAL A 247 5.46 6.57 16.36
CA VAL A 247 6.26 6.79 17.57
C VAL A 247 7.44 5.85 17.58
N ILE A 248 8.63 6.37 17.91
CA ILE A 248 9.81 5.56 18.19
C ILE A 248 9.78 5.21 19.68
N ILE A 249 9.94 3.94 20.01
CA ILE A 249 9.84 3.41 21.38
C ILE A 249 11.01 2.47 21.62
N GLU A 250 11.66 2.54 22.77
CA GLU A 250 12.58 1.48 23.18
C GLU A 250 11.82 0.15 23.33
N ALA A 251 12.35 -0.94 22.80
CA ALA A 251 11.65 -2.23 22.70
C ALA A 251 11.13 -2.73 24.06
N GLN A 252 11.84 -2.43 25.15
CA GLN A 252 11.42 -2.81 26.52
C GLN A 252 10.13 -2.09 26.97
N HIS A 253 9.83 -0.90 26.42
CA HIS A 253 8.63 -0.12 26.76
C HIS A 253 7.43 -0.41 25.86
N MET A 254 7.59 -1.27 24.84
CA MET A 254 6.51 -1.62 23.89
C MET A 254 5.26 -2.22 24.57
N PRO A 255 5.37 -3.11 25.61
CA PRO A 255 4.19 -3.64 26.30
C PRO A 255 3.36 -2.53 27.00
N GLN A 256 4.02 -1.50 27.54
CA GLN A 256 3.32 -0.36 28.15
C GLN A 256 2.68 0.51 27.08
N ALA A 257 3.41 0.85 26.03
CA ALA A 257 2.88 1.63 24.91
C ALA A 257 1.63 0.99 24.28
N LYS A 258 1.62 -0.33 24.15
CA LYS A 258 0.45 -1.09 23.66
C LYS A 258 -0.77 -0.92 24.58
N ARG A 259 -0.60 -1.00 25.90
CA ARG A 259 -1.70 -0.77 26.85
C ARG A 259 -2.22 0.67 26.80
N ASP A 260 -1.30 1.62 26.72
CA ASP A 260 -1.65 3.04 26.67
C ASP A 260 -2.40 3.37 25.36
N LEU A 261 -1.99 2.77 24.24
CA LEU A 261 -2.66 2.91 22.95
C LEU A 261 -4.10 2.36 22.98
N LEU A 262 -4.31 1.18 23.57
CA LEU A 262 -5.65 0.59 23.71
C LEU A 262 -6.57 1.46 24.59
N ARG A 263 -6.06 2.02 25.70
CA ARG A 263 -6.81 2.95 26.53
C ARG A 263 -7.11 4.26 25.79
N CYS A 264 -6.17 4.70 24.95
CA CYS A 264 -6.35 5.89 24.12
C CYS A 264 -7.47 5.65 23.09
N ALA A 265 -7.55 4.46 22.48
CA ALA A 265 -8.59 4.10 21.54
C ALA A 265 -10.00 4.21 22.15
N ASP A 266 -10.18 3.68 23.38
CA ASP A 266 -11.47 3.77 24.08
C ASP A 266 -11.88 5.23 24.37
N ARG A 267 -10.93 6.10 24.70
CA ARG A 267 -11.18 7.51 25.00
C ARG A 267 -11.36 8.38 23.76
N LEU A 268 -10.64 8.08 22.68
CA LEU A 268 -10.69 8.82 21.42
C LEU A 268 -12.13 8.98 20.90
N HIS A 269 -12.92 7.92 21.01
CA HIS A 269 -14.34 7.88 20.63
C HIS A 269 -15.25 8.85 21.43
N HIS A 270 -14.87 9.12 22.69
CA HIS A 270 -15.68 9.91 23.60
C HIS A 270 -15.25 11.38 23.68
N GLU A 271 -13.97 11.65 23.50
CA GLU A 271 -13.36 12.97 23.75
C GLU A 271 -13.18 13.80 22.48
N VAL A 272 -12.87 13.17 21.33
CA VAL A 272 -12.81 13.86 20.04
C VAL A 272 -14.21 13.97 19.46
N ARG A 273 -14.92 15.04 19.86
CA ARG A 273 -16.26 15.37 19.35
C ARG A 273 -16.12 16.28 18.14
N GLY A 274 -15.89 15.72 16.96
CA GLY A 274 -16.08 16.45 15.71
C GLY A 274 -17.55 16.83 15.49
N ALA A 275 -17.83 17.78 14.61
CA ALA A 275 -19.19 18.19 14.21
C ALA A 275 -20.01 17.07 13.55
N VAL A 276 -19.42 15.89 13.34
CA VAL A 276 -20.02 14.72 12.69
C VAL A 276 -19.79 13.50 13.58
N PRO A 277 -20.77 12.59 13.79
CA PRO A 277 -20.58 11.34 14.53
C PRO A 277 -19.58 10.43 13.77
N LEU A 278 -18.36 10.33 14.29
CA LEU A 278 -17.24 9.65 13.67
C LEU A 278 -17.02 8.29 14.30
N ARG A 279 -16.84 7.28 13.48
CA ARG A 279 -16.28 6.01 13.91
C ARG A 279 -14.74 6.10 13.78
N LEU A 280 -14.09 6.51 14.86
CA LEU A 280 -12.64 6.52 14.96
C LEU A 280 -12.19 5.12 15.36
N GLU A 281 -11.48 4.43 14.49
CA GLU A 281 -10.92 3.10 14.76
C GLU A 281 -9.41 3.21 14.87
N LEU A 282 -8.84 2.70 15.96
CA LEU A 282 -7.41 2.74 16.18
C LEU A 282 -6.82 1.35 15.90
N ASN A 283 -6.20 1.23 14.73
CA ASN A 283 -5.42 0.06 14.32
C ASN A 283 -3.94 0.38 14.38
N ALA A 284 -3.10 -0.55 14.83
CA ALA A 284 -1.68 -0.32 14.99
C ALA A 284 -0.82 -1.51 14.53
N GLY A 285 0.37 -1.18 14.00
CA GLY A 285 1.40 -2.14 13.67
C GLY A 285 2.76 -1.66 14.17
N TYR A 286 3.65 -2.58 14.53
CA TYR A 286 4.99 -2.20 14.92
C TYR A 286 6.05 -3.17 14.39
N ALA A 287 7.25 -2.62 14.14
CA ALA A 287 8.44 -3.36 13.77
C ALA A 287 9.52 -3.18 14.82
N LEU A 288 10.18 -4.27 15.20
CA LEU A 288 11.34 -4.26 16.10
C LEU A 288 12.62 -4.20 15.29
N PHE A 289 13.56 -3.34 15.70
CA PHE A 289 14.85 -3.19 15.02
C PHE A 289 15.97 -2.84 15.99
N SER A 290 17.22 -2.96 15.52
CA SER A 290 18.44 -2.55 16.26
C SER A 290 19.11 -1.41 15.52
N ALA A 291 19.52 -0.36 16.26
CA ALA A 291 19.99 0.90 15.69
C ALA A 291 21.20 0.82 14.74
N PRO A 292 22.29 0.04 14.98
CA PRO A 292 23.51 0.20 14.20
C PRO A 292 23.40 -0.17 12.70
N HIS A 293 22.32 -0.83 12.27
CA HIS A 293 22.11 -1.27 10.88
C HIS A 293 20.69 -0.98 10.40
N ALA A 294 20.04 -0.01 11.01
CA ALA A 294 18.67 0.33 10.68
C ALA A 294 18.59 1.06 9.31
N ASP A 295 17.84 0.49 8.37
CA ASP A 295 17.40 1.20 7.18
C ASP A 295 16.04 1.86 7.46
N PRO A 296 15.96 3.19 7.68
CA PRO A 296 14.73 3.86 8.06
C PRO A 296 13.54 3.61 7.10
N PRO A 297 13.71 3.64 5.76
CA PRO A 297 12.67 3.25 4.82
C PRO A 297 12.14 1.84 5.03
N GLU A 298 13.02 0.86 5.27
CA GLU A 298 12.63 -0.53 5.47
C GLU A 298 11.90 -0.73 6.82
N ILE A 299 12.34 -0.05 7.88
CA ILE A 299 11.64 -0.08 9.18
C ILE A 299 10.22 0.47 9.05
N LEU A 300 10.06 1.61 8.37
CA LEU A 300 8.73 2.18 8.12
C LEU A 300 7.86 1.25 7.28
N ARG A 301 8.44 0.61 6.26
CA ARG A 301 7.75 -0.39 5.44
C ARG A 301 7.27 -1.57 6.27
N GLN A 302 8.12 -2.10 7.16
CA GLN A 302 7.79 -3.21 8.05
C GLN A 302 6.68 -2.84 9.05
N ALA A 303 6.74 -1.67 9.67
CA ALA A 303 5.69 -1.18 10.55
C ALA A 303 4.36 -0.97 9.80
N THR A 304 4.42 -0.48 8.54
CA THR A 304 3.25 -0.34 7.67
C THR A 304 2.65 -1.71 7.34
N SER A 305 3.49 -2.70 7.02
CA SER A 305 3.04 -4.08 6.78
C SER A 305 2.30 -4.65 8.00
N ALA A 306 2.85 -4.46 9.21
CA ALA A 306 2.22 -4.88 10.45
C ALA A 306 0.88 -4.15 10.75
N LEU A 307 0.79 -2.86 10.40
CA LEU A 307 -0.44 -2.10 10.52
C LEU A 307 -1.56 -2.66 9.61
N HIS A 308 -1.24 -2.98 8.36
CA HIS A 308 -2.18 -3.66 7.47
C HIS A 308 -2.59 -5.03 7.99
N ASP A 309 -1.67 -5.82 8.59
CA ASP A 309 -2.02 -7.08 9.28
C ASP A 309 -3.05 -6.86 10.39
N SER A 310 -2.94 -5.76 11.16
CA SER A 310 -3.89 -5.47 12.22
C SER A 310 -5.29 -5.19 11.70
N ILE A 311 -5.38 -4.47 10.57
CA ILE A 311 -6.65 -4.14 9.92
C ILE A 311 -7.30 -5.40 9.34
N ASP A 312 -6.55 -6.17 8.55
CA ASP A 312 -7.03 -7.38 7.86
C ASP A 312 -7.51 -8.46 8.84
N GLU A 313 -6.86 -8.59 10.00
CA GLU A 313 -7.17 -9.59 11.02
C GLU A 313 -8.15 -9.09 12.10
N GLY A 314 -8.57 -7.82 12.04
CA GLY A 314 -9.42 -7.20 13.07
C GLY A 314 -8.76 -7.13 14.45
N ARG A 315 -7.43 -7.02 14.50
CA ARG A 315 -6.66 -6.91 15.74
C ARG A 315 -6.27 -5.47 15.98
N ALA A 316 -6.37 -5.01 17.21
CA ALA A 316 -6.00 -3.64 17.55
C ALA A 316 -4.50 -3.35 17.33
N VAL A 317 -3.61 -4.34 17.53
CA VAL A 317 -2.15 -4.16 17.38
C VAL A 317 -1.50 -5.44 16.85
N SER A 318 -0.70 -5.34 15.78
CA SER A 318 0.07 -6.45 15.20
C SER A 318 1.58 -6.16 15.19
N LEU A 319 2.39 -7.21 15.36
CA LEU A 319 3.84 -7.19 15.18
C LEU A 319 4.17 -7.56 13.73
N TYR A 320 5.16 -6.91 13.13
CA TYR A 320 5.68 -7.29 11.83
C TYR A 320 6.08 -8.77 11.79
N SER A 321 5.63 -9.45 10.75
CA SER A 321 5.87 -10.87 10.52
C SER A 321 6.50 -11.05 9.12
N GLU A 322 7.75 -11.47 9.09
CA GLU A 322 8.45 -11.75 7.83
C GLU A 322 7.73 -12.77 6.93
N PRO A 323 7.17 -13.88 7.46
CA PRO A 323 6.41 -14.83 6.63
C PRO A 323 5.19 -14.20 5.96
N LYS A 324 4.44 -13.36 6.67
CA LYS A 324 3.27 -12.65 6.10
C LYS A 324 3.68 -11.63 5.03
N ASP A 325 4.76 -10.91 5.27
CA ASP A 325 5.30 -9.95 4.31
C ASP A 325 5.81 -10.65 3.04
N ALA A 326 6.47 -11.80 3.19
CA ALA A 326 6.89 -12.63 2.07
C ALA A 326 5.68 -13.14 1.25
N ALA A 327 4.60 -13.57 1.92
CA ALA A 327 3.37 -13.98 1.25
C ALA A 327 2.73 -12.81 0.47
N ARG A 328 2.68 -11.60 1.03
CA ARG A 328 2.18 -10.41 0.30
C ARG A 328 3.03 -10.06 -0.91
N LYS A 329 4.36 -10.11 -0.78
CA LYS A 329 5.26 -9.90 -1.92
C LYS A 329 5.03 -10.95 -3.00
N HIS A 330 4.80 -12.19 -2.61
CA HIS A 330 4.47 -13.27 -3.52
C HIS A 330 3.15 -13.01 -4.24
N ASN A 331 2.07 -12.66 -3.52
CA ASN A 331 0.77 -12.30 -4.08
C ASN A 331 0.86 -11.11 -5.04
N PHE A 332 1.64 -10.09 -4.70
CA PHE A 332 1.88 -8.95 -5.59
C PHE A 332 2.59 -9.36 -6.89
N ASN A 333 3.58 -10.25 -6.79
CA ASN A 333 4.26 -10.79 -7.97
C ASN A 333 3.29 -11.59 -8.84
N ILE A 334 2.48 -12.48 -8.23
CA ILE A 334 1.43 -13.24 -8.95
C ILE A 334 0.47 -12.30 -9.68
N PHE A 335 0.00 -11.25 -9.01
CA PHE A 335 -0.89 -10.26 -9.62
C PHE A 335 -0.26 -9.59 -10.86
N ASN A 336 1.00 -9.15 -10.76
CA ASN A 336 1.70 -8.51 -11.87
C ASN A 336 1.97 -9.46 -13.03
N GLU A 337 2.37 -10.69 -12.75
CA GLU A 337 2.62 -11.71 -13.77
C GLU A 337 1.32 -12.14 -14.48
N LEU A 338 0.20 -12.23 -13.74
CA LEU A 338 -1.11 -12.47 -14.35
C LEU A 338 -1.53 -11.32 -15.26
N ALA A 339 -1.32 -10.07 -14.82
CA ALA A 339 -1.58 -8.90 -15.65
C ALA A 339 -0.74 -8.90 -16.93
N GLN A 340 0.51 -9.37 -16.84
CA GLN A 340 1.40 -9.52 -17.99
C GLN A 340 0.93 -10.66 -18.91
N SER A 341 0.59 -11.83 -18.35
CA SER A 341 0.07 -12.98 -19.10
C SER A 341 -1.16 -12.63 -19.93
N LEU A 342 -2.10 -11.86 -19.34
CA LEU A 342 -3.29 -11.39 -20.04
C LEU A 342 -2.96 -10.45 -21.20
N LYS A 343 -1.94 -9.60 -21.08
CA LYS A 343 -1.46 -8.73 -22.18
C LYS A 343 -0.73 -9.50 -23.27
N GLU A 344 -0.05 -10.58 -22.93
CA GLU A 344 0.71 -11.45 -23.84
C GLU A 344 -0.15 -12.58 -24.43
N ASN A 345 -1.37 -12.26 -24.82
CA ASN A 345 -2.31 -13.19 -25.43
C ASN A 345 -2.66 -14.39 -24.54
N ASN A 346 -2.88 -14.12 -23.24
CA ASN A 346 -3.29 -15.12 -22.23
C ASN A 346 -2.27 -16.24 -22.00
N ARG A 347 -0.99 -15.90 -22.05
CA ARG A 347 0.12 -16.85 -21.95
C ARG A 347 0.03 -17.73 -20.71
N GLY A 348 0.00 -19.04 -20.91
CA GLY A 348 -0.07 -20.03 -19.84
C GLY A 348 -1.43 -20.23 -19.19
N LEU A 349 -2.44 -19.45 -19.55
CA LEU A 349 -3.82 -19.66 -19.12
C LEU A 349 -4.51 -20.72 -20.00
N PHE A 350 -5.26 -21.63 -19.38
CA PHE A 350 -6.04 -22.66 -20.05
C PHE A 350 -7.21 -23.12 -19.19
N LEU A 351 -8.13 -23.89 -19.76
CA LEU A 351 -9.26 -24.46 -19.04
C LEU A 351 -9.09 -25.97 -18.88
N GLU A 352 -9.50 -26.46 -17.74
CA GLU A 352 -9.81 -27.87 -17.48
C GLU A 352 -11.29 -27.99 -17.18
N TYR A 353 -11.85 -29.17 -17.36
CA TYR A 353 -13.27 -29.43 -17.27
C TYR A 353 -13.55 -30.53 -16.27
N GLN A 354 -14.41 -30.27 -15.29
CA GLN A 354 -14.84 -31.27 -14.33
C GLN A 354 -16.24 -31.77 -14.70
N PRO A 355 -16.44 -33.07 -14.94
CA PRO A 355 -17.72 -33.60 -15.35
C PRO A 355 -18.76 -33.54 -14.23
N GLN A 356 -20.00 -33.23 -14.63
CA GLN A 356 -21.20 -33.23 -13.80
C GLN A 356 -22.05 -34.44 -14.21
N ILE A 357 -22.38 -35.28 -13.21
CA ILE A 357 -23.01 -36.58 -13.41
C ILE A 357 -24.44 -36.54 -12.90
N ASP A 358 -25.40 -36.81 -13.77
CA ASP A 358 -26.79 -37.05 -13.40
C ASP A 358 -26.90 -38.37 -12.63
N LEU A 359 -27.38 -38.32 -11.39
CA LEU A 359 -27.41 -39.49 -10.50
C LEU A 359 -28.42 -40.56 -11.00
N ALA A 360 -29.51 -40.17 -11.62
CA ALA A 360 -30.52 -41.09 -12.08
C ALA A 360 -30.05 -41.92 -13.29
N SER A 361 -29.36 -41.30 -14.23
CA SER A 361 -28.87 -41.95 -15.44
C SER A 361 -27.42 -42.42 -15.39
N GLY A 362 -26.58 -41.85 -14.49
CA GLY A 362 -25.14 -42.06 -14.42
C GLY A 362 -24.40 -41.47 -15.64
N ARG A 363 -24.99 -40.54 -16.36
CA ARG A 363 -24.43 -39.91 -17.56
C ARG A 363 -23.83 -38.56 -17.22
N ILE A 364 -22.83 -38.15 -17.98
CA ILE A 364 -22.32 -36.77 -17.94
C ILE A 364 -23.38 -35.88 -18.61
N VAL A 365 -23.87 -34.88 -17.88
CA VAL A 365 -24.91 -33.94 -18.31
C VAL A 365 -24.41 -32.50 -18.40
N GLY A 366 -23.21 -32.23 -17.90
CA GLY A 366 -22.55 -30.94 -17.94
C GLY A 366 -21.08 -31.06 -17.60
N ALA A 367 -20.35 -29.97 -17.71
CA ALA A 367 -18.98 -29.88 -17.21
C ALA A 367 -18.68 -28.45 -16.76
N GLU A 368 -18.04 -28.31 -15.60
CA GLU A 368 -17.57 -27.01 -15.12
C GLU A 368 -16.21 -26.66 -15.72
N ALA A 369 -16.10 -25.47 -16.33
CA ALA A 369 -14.86 -24.92 -16.84
C ALA A 369 -14.05 -24.27 -15.71
N LEU A 370 -12.97 -24.88 -15.36
CA LEU A 370 -12.09 -24.46 -14.30
C LEU A 370 -10.81 -23.84 -14.86
N LEU A 371 -10.60 -22.58 -14.60
CA LEU A 371 -9.43 -21.85 -15.05
C LEU A 371 -8.16 -22.43 -14.40
N ARG A 372 -7.10 -22.56 -15.22
CA ARG A 372 -5.77 -22.99 -14.79
C ARG A 372 -4.74 -22.01 -15.33
N TRP A 373 -3.67 -21.89 -14.57
CA TRP A 373 -2.55 -21.08 -14.99
C TRP A 373 -1.23 -21.80 -14.76
N ARG A 374 -0.45 -21.97 -15.84
CA ARG A 374 0.89 -22.54 -15.81
C ARG A 374 1.91 -21.46 -16.15
N HIS A 375 2.56 -20.95 -15.13
CA HIS A 375 3.60 -19.94 -15.28
C HIS A 375 4.95 -20.57 -15.59
N GLU A 376 5.75 -19.96 -16.49
CA GLU A 376 7.03 -20.54 -16.93
C GLU A 376 8.03 -20.76 -15.79
N ARG A 377 8.08 -19.81 -14.85
CA ARG A 377 9.03 -19.83 -13.72
C ARG A 377 8.52 -20.60 -12.51
N TRP A 378 7.23 -20.49 -12.21
CA TRP A 378 6.63 -21.04 -10.98
C TRP A 378 5.85 -22.33 -11.21
N GLY A 379 5.69 -22.78 -12.45
CA GLY A 379 4.91 -23.96 -12.75
C GLY A 379 3.40 -23.71 -12.67
N ALA A 380 2.65 -24.69 -12.20
CA ALA A 380 1.20 -24.56 -12.02
C ALA A 380 0.88 -23.71 -10.78
N ILE A 381 0.17 -22.60 -10.98
CA ILE A 381 -0.32 -21.73 -9.91
C ILE A 381 -1.75 -22.12 -9.60
N PRO A 382 -2.08 -22.48 -8.34
CA PRO A 382 -3.43 -22.88 -7.95
C PRO A 382 -4.44 -21.74 -8.12
N THR A 383 -5.65 -22.06 -8.55
CA THR A 383 -6.73 -21.08 -8.79
C THR A 383 -7.08 -20.28 -7.53
N TRP A 384 -7.12 -20.94 -6.38
CA TRP A 384 -7.38 -20.30 -5.09
C TRP A 384 -6.32 -19.25 -4.68
N GLU A 385 -5.13 -19.27 -5.30
CA GLU A 385 -4.05 -18.34 -5.02
C GLU A 385 -4.15 -17.06 -5.85
N PHE A 386 -4.57 -17.12 -7.11
CA PHE A 386 -4.58 -15.95 -7.99
C PHE A 386 -5.96 -15.32 -8.23
N ILE A 387 -7.06 -16.08 -8.19
CA ILE A 387 -8.41 -15.52 -8.40
C ILE A 387 -8.78 -14.48 -7.33
N PRO A 388 -8.59 -14.73 -6.01
CA PRO A 388 -8.90 -13.73 -4.99
C PRO A 388 -8.13 -12.42 -5.13
N LEU A 389 -6.94 -12.45 -5.76
CA LEU A 389 -6.12 -11.26 -5.99
C LEU A 389 -6.70 -10.34 -7.07
N VAL A 390 -7.51 -10.87 -7.98
CA VAL A 390 -8.00 -10.13 -9.16
C VAL A 390 -9.50 -9.92 -9.21
N GLU A 391 -10.29 -10.69 -8.47
CA GLU A 391 -11.76 -10.65 -8.54
C GLU A 391 -12.37 -9.25 -8.27
N ASN A 392 -11.69 -8.42 -7.46
CA ASN A 392 -12.11 -7.06 -7.12
C ASN A 392 -11.30 -5.99 -7.88
N THR A 393 -10.59 -6.36 -8.93
CA THR A 393 -9.76 -5.45 -9.74
C THR A 393 -10.25 -5.40 -11.20
N SER A 394 -9.69 -4.47 -11.97
CA SER A 394 -9.98 -4.38 -13.42
C SER A 394 -9.49 -5.58 -14.23
N LEU A 395 -8.66 -6.48 -13.66
CA LEU A 395 -8.16 -7.67 -14.35
C LEU A 395 -9.20 -8.80 -14.45
N ILE A 396 -10.22 -8.80 -13.60
CA ILE A 396 -11.27 -9.82 -13.66
C ILE A 396 -12.00 -9.84 -15.01
N LYS A 397 -12.18 -8.66 -15.60
CA LYS A 397 -12.87 -8.54 -16.91
C LYS A 397 -12.13 -9.26 -18.04
N PRO A 398 -10.86 -8.94 -18.38
CA PRO A 398 -10.15 -9.66 -19.44
C PRO A 398 -9.98 -11.15 -19.12
N LEU A 399 -9.90 -11.52 -17.84
CA LEU A 399 -9.85 -12.94 -17.43
C LEU A 399 -11.15 -13.67 -17.75
N THR A 400 -12.30 -13.09 -17.42
CA THR A 400 -13.62 -13.66 -17.75
C THR A 400 -13.86 -13.68 -19.26
N GLU A 401 -13.44 -12.66 -20.01
CA GLU A 401 -13.51 -12.65 -21.48
C GLU A 401 -12.68 -13.79 -22.08
N PHE A 402 -11.50 -14.10 -21.52
CA PHE A 402 -10.72 -15.27 -21.91
C PHE A 402 -11.47 -16.58 -21.65
N VAL A 403 -12.05 -16.76 -20.44
CA VAL A 403 -12.81 -17.97 -20.09
C VAL A 403 -13.99 -18.16 -21.04
N ILE A 404 -14.76 -17.11 -21.32
CA ILE A 404 -15.88 -17.15 -22.25
C ILE A 404 -15.42 -17.56 -23.66
N ALA A 405 -14.37 -16.90 -24.17
CA ALA A 405 -13.87 -17.18 -25.52
C ALA A 405 -13.38 -18.64 -25.66
N GLN A 406 -12.62 -19.13 -24.67
CA GLN A 406 -12.14 -20.51 -24.65
C GLN A 406 -13.29 -21.51 -24.51
N SER A 407 -14.27 -21.26 -23.64
CA SER A 407 -15.44 -22.14 -23.48
C SER A 407 -16.25 -22.25 -24.77
N ILE A 408 -16.43 -21.16 -25.51
CA ILE A 408 -17.08 -21.17 -26.82
C ILE A 408 -16.32 -22.04 -27.82
N GLU A 409 -14.99 -21.89 -27.93
CA GLU A 409 -14.17 -22.72 -28.83
C GLU A 409 -14.24 -24.20 -28.46
N GLN A 410 -14.21 -24.52 -27.15
CA GLN A 410 -14.28 -25.90 -26.69
C GLN A 410 -15.67 -26.53 -26.92
N LEU A 411 -16.77 -25.77 -26.77
CA LEU A 411 -18.12 -26.21 -27.10
C LEU A 411 -18.26 -26.56 -28.57
N LEU A 412 -17.64 -25.81 -29.48
CA LEU A 412 -17.63 -26.13 -30.90
C LEU A 412 -16.93 -27.47 -31.18
N LEU A 413 -15.77 -27.70 -30.57
CA LEU A 413 -15.04 -28.98 -30.67
C LEU A 413 -15.85 -30.14 -30.07
N MET A 414 -16.53 -29.93 -28.94
CA MET A 414 -17.43 -30.96 -28.37
C MET A 414 -18.58 -31.32 -29.32
N ARG A 415 -19.19 -30.32 -29.97
CA ARG A 415 -20.26 -30.56 -30.95
C ARG A 415 -19.77 -31.35 -32.18
N GLU A 416 -18.56 -31.05 -32.68
CA GLU A 416 -17.93 -31.82 -33.75
C GLU A 416 -17.70 -33.28 -33.32
N ALA A 417 -17.42 -33.53 -32.04
CA ALA A 417 -17.32 -34.85 -31.45
C ALA A 417 -18.68 -35.50 -31.10
N GLY A 418 -19.81 -34.86 -31.40
CA GLY A 418 -21.15 -35.38 -31.10
C GLY A 418 -21.57 -35.24 -29.63
N ILE A 419 -20.90 -34.40 -28.83
CA ILE A 419 -21.19 -34.14 -27.43
C ILE A 419 -22.06 -32.87 -27.32
N ALA A 420 -23.20 -32.95 -26.63
CA ALA A 420 -24.20 -31.89 -26.60
C ALA A 420 -24.70 -31.57 -25.17
N PHE A 421 -23.80 -31.34 -24.22
CA PHE A 421 -24.17 -30.83 -22.90
C PHE A 421 -23.53 -29.45 -22.67
N PRO A 422 -24.04 -28.63 -21.71
CA PRO A 422 -23.54 -27.30 -21.43
C PRO A 422 -22.18 -27.32 -20.71
N ILE A 423 -21.45 -26.21 -20.83
CA ILE A 423 -20.31 -25.89 -20.01
C ILE A 423 -20.71 -24.79 -19.03
N SER A 424 -20.46 -25.00 -17.73
CA SER A 424 -20.65 -23.98 -16.70
C SER A 424 -19.40 -23.10 -16.59
N ILE A 425 -19.59 -21.80 -16.45
CA ILE A 425 -18.51 -20.82 -16.24
C ILE A 425 -18.75 -19.96 -14.99
N ASN A 426 -17.72 -19.74 -14.23
CA ASN A 426 -17.75 -18.89 -13.04
C ASN A 426 -17.73 -17.39 -13.40
N VAL A 427 -18.68 -16.63 -12.84
CA VAL A 427 -18.85 -15.20 -13.10
C VAL A 427 -18.98 -14.44 -11.77
N THR A 428 -18.17 -13.39 -11.59
CA THR A 428 -18.19 -12.60 -10.36
C THR A 428 -19.27 -11.54 -10.35
N ALA A 429 -19.62 -11.03 -9.16
CA ALA A 429 -20.52 -9.88 -9.02
C ALA A 429 -20.02 -8.64 -9.80
N GLY A 430 -18.70 -8.45 -9.90
CA GLY A 430 -18.08 -7.38 -10.69
C GLY A 430 -18.38 -7.49 -12.18
N ASN A 431 -18.33 -8.71 -12.75
CA ASN A 431 -18.68 -8.95 -14.15
C ASN A 431 -20.18 -8.73 -14.39
N LEU A 432 -21.04 -9.22 -13.49
CA LEU A 432 -22.49 -9.04 -13.59
C LEU A 432 -22.92 -7.58 -13.51
N ALA A 433 -22.18 -6.75 -12.75
CA ALA A 433 -22.43 -5.31 -12.66
C ALA A 433 -21.94 -4.51 -13.88
N GLU A 434 -21.18 -5.13 -14.80
CA GLU A 434 -20.72 -4.47 -16.01
C GLU A 434 -21.88 -4.13 -16.97
N ARG A 435 -21.83 -2.90 -17.48
CA ARG A 435 -22.78 -2.46 -18.50
C ARG A 435 -22.72 -3.37 -19.74
N HIS A 436 -23.87 -3.91 -20.13
CA HIS A 436 -24.03 -4.76 -21.33
C HIS A 436 -23.35 -6.14 -21.26
N PHE A 437 -22.97 -6.66 -20.10
CA PHE A 437 -22.36 -7.99 -20.00
C PHE A 437 -23.23 -9.08 -20.62
N ALA A 438 -24.52 -9.17 -20.24
CA ALA A 438 -25.45 -10.16 -20.80
C ALA A 438 -25.60 -10.08 -22.34
N ALA A 439 -25.61 -8.85 -22.89
CA ALA A 439 -25.72 -8.66 -24.34
C ALA A 439 -24.43 -9.11 -25.06
N ARG A 440 -23.25 -8.77 -24.53
CA ARG A 440 -21.95 -9.18 -25.09
C ARG A 440 -21.79 -10.70 -25.07
N LEU A 441 -22.14 -11.35 -23.96
CA LEU A 441 -22.06 -12.80 -23.83
C LEU A 441 -22.97 -13.47 -24.84
N ASN A 442 -24.25 -13.07 -24.92
CA ASN A 442 -25.23 -13.61 -25.87
C ASN A 442 -24.76 -13.41 -27.32
N GLU A 443 -24.22 -12.25 -27.66
CA GLU A 443 -23.66 -11.96 -28.97
C GLU A 443 -22.45 -12.86 -29.31
N ALA A 444 -21.55 -13.06 -28.38
CA ALA A 444 -20.37 -13.92 -28.56
C ALA A 444 -20.76 -15.38 -28.85
N ILE A 445 -21.78 -15.89 -28.14
CA ILE A 445 -22.29 -17.26 -28.29
C ILE A 445 -23.04 -17.41 -29.63
N THR A 446 -23.98 -16.51 -29.93
CA THR A 446 -24.84 -16.61 -31.13
C THR A 446 -24.06 -16.39 -32.43
N ARG A 447 -23.04 -15.52 -32.45
CA ARG A 447 -22.13 -15.35 -33.60
C ARG A 447 -21.42 -16.65 -34.02
N ARG A 448 -21.22 -17.57 -33.09
CA ARG A 448 -20.56 -18.87 -33.31
C ARG A 448 -21.57 -20.01 -33.56
N GLY A 449 -22.85 -19.68 -33.67
CA GLY A 449 -23.92 -20.66 -33.93
C GLY A 449 -24.28 -21.54 -32.73
N LEU A 450 -23.87 -21.13 -31.52
CA LEU A 450 -24.22 -21.77 -30.25
C LEU A 450 -25.54 -21.16 -29.72
N GLN A 451 -26.19 -21.88 -28.79
CA GLN A 451 -27.38 -21.40 -28.09
C GLN A 451 -27.00 -20.88 -26.68
N ALA A 452 -27.82 -20.00 -26.11
CA ALA A 452 -27.57 -19.47 -24.76
C ALA A 452 -27.48 -20.59 -23.71
N GLY A 453 -28.29 -21.64 -23.83
CA GLY A 453 -28.28 -22.81 -22.95
C GLY A 453 -27.01 -23.68 -23.03
N ASP A 454 -26.12 -23.46 -23.99
CA ASP A 454 -24.83 -24.18 -24.06
C ASP A 454 -23.82 -23.66 -23.03
N ILE A 455 -24.03 -22.46 -22.48
CA ILE A 455 -23.22 -21.91 -21.38
C ILE A 455 -24.12 -21.65 -20.18
N GLU A 456 -23.83 -22.34 -19.08
CA GLU A 456 -24.42 -22.11 -17.77
C GLU A 456 -23.55 -21.08 -17.00
N ILE A 457 -24.21 -20.16 -16.29
CA ILE A 457 -23.55 -19.09 -15.54
C ILE A 457 -23.57 -19.45 -14.07
N GLU A 458 -22.40 -19.71 -13.50
CA GLU A 458 -22.24 -19.93 -12.08
C GLU A 458 -21.89 -18.63 -11.36
N CYS A 459 -22.58 -18.32 -10.27
CA CYS A 459 -22.31 -17.14 -9.46
C CYS A 459 -22.37 -17.52 -7.97
N LEU A 460 -21.42 -16.97 -7.22
CA LEU A 460 -21.34 -17.20 -5.77
C LEU A 460 -22.55 -16.63 -5.03
N GLU A 461 -22.97 -17.34 -3.97
CA GLU A 461 -23.87 -16.81 -2.95
C GLU A 461 -23.19 -15.64 -2.20
N SER A 462 -23.09 -14.46 -2.78
CA SER A 462 -22.42 -13.33 -2.14
C SER A 462 -23.39 -12.17 -1.91
N GLN A 463 -23.23 -11.50 -0.75
CA GLN A 463 -23.97 -10.30 -0.40
C GLN A 463 -23.82 -9.19 -1.47
N ARG A 464 -22.70 -9.14 -2.18
CA ARG A 464 -22.41 -8.15 -3.22
C ARG A 464 -23.36 -8.22 -4.43
N ILE A 465 -23.83 -9.41 -4.80
CA ILE A 465 -24.81 -9.57 -5.89
C ILE A 465 -26.15 -8.96 -5.49
N GLN A 466 -26.58 -9.14 -4.24
CA GLN A 466 -27.86 -8.60 -3.77
C GLN A 466 -27.87 -7.09 -3.64
N GLU A 467 -26.77 -6.52 -3.14
CA GLU A 467 -26.62 -5.08 -2.96
C GLU A 467 -26.49 -4.35 -4.30
N SER A 468 -26.19 -5.08 -5.40
CA SER A 468 -26.03 -4.54 -6.73
C SER A 468 -27.29 -4.75 -7.58
N SER A 469 -28.13 -3.71 -7.70
CA SER A 469 -29.28 -3.72 -8.63
C SER A 469 -28.86 -3.98 -10.08
N ALA A 470 -27.66 -3.58 -10.48
CA ALA A 470 -27.10 -3.82 -11.80
C ALA A 470 -26.79 -5.32 -12.02
N ALA A 471 -26.21 -6.00 -11.03
CA ALA A 471 -25.91 -7.43 -11.11
C ALA A 471 -27.19 -8.26 -11.18
N LEU A 472 -28.20 -7.97 -10.36
CA LEU A 472 -29.50 -8.63 -10.41
C LEU A 472 -30.22 -8.41 -11.76
N ALA A 473 -30.20 -7.19 -12.29
CA ALA A 473 -30.76 -6.91 -13.61
C ALA A 473 -30.04 -7.69 -14.73
N CYS A 474 -28.73 -7.86 -14.61
CA CYS A 474 -27.93 -8.66 -15.53
C CYS A 474 -28.31 -10.15 -15.49
N LEU A 475 -28.46 -10.75 -14.29
CA LEU A 475 -28.91 -12.14 -14.14
C LEU A 475 -30.30 -12.36 -14.75
N HIS A 476 -31.25 -11.45 -14.54
CA HIS A 476 -32.55 -11.52 -15.18
C HIS A 476 -32.46 -11.41 -16.72
N ALA A 477 -31.56 -10.58 -17.24
CA ALA A 477 -31.35 -10.48 -18.69
C ALA A 477 -30.70 -11.74 -19.26
N LEU A 478 -29.74 -12.36 -18.57
CA LEU A 478 -29.15 -13.65 -18.96
C LEU A 478 -30.20 -14.74 -18.98
N LYS A 479 -31.05 -14.81 -17.96
CA LYS A 479 -32.16 -15.75 -17.89
C LYS A 479 -33.17 -15.56 -19.06
N ALA A 480 -33.52 -14.31 -19.34
CA ALA A 480 -34.42 -13.97 -20.46
C ALA A 480 -33.81 -14.32 -21.82
N ASN A 481 -32.50 -14.32 -21.98
CA ASN A 481 -31.78 -14.76 -23.17
C ASN A 481 -31.70 -16.29 -23.29
N GLY A 482 -32.10 -17.05 -22.27
CA GLY A 482 -32.12 -18.52 -22.26
C GLY A 482 -30.91 -19.19 -21.63
N HIS A 483 -30.03 -18.43 -20.93
CA HIS A 483 -28.95 -19.02 -20.12
C HIS A 483 -29.52 -19.72 -18.90
N ARG A 484 -28.90 -20.84 -18.51
CA ARG A 484 -29.10 -21.45 -17.20
C ARG A 484 -28.22 -20.69 -16.19
N ILE A 485 -28.72 -20.55 -14.98
CA ILE A 485 -28.01 -19.88 -13.87
C ILE A 485 -27.88 -20.84 -12.70
N ALA A 486 -26.67 -21.07 -12.25
CA ALA A 486 -26.34 -21.85 -11.05
C ALA A 486 -25.88 -20.94 -9.92
N LEU A 487 -26.44 -21.15 -8.74
CA LEU A 487 -25.99 -20.51 -7.50
C LEU A 487 -24.97 -21.43 -6.83
N ASP A 488 -23.75 -20.93 -6.67
CA ASP A 488 -22.60 -21.70 -6.21
C ASP A 488 -22.30 -21.50 -4.73
N ASP A 489 -21.55 -22.45 -4.10
CA ASP A 489 -21.12 -22.48 -2.69
C ASP A 489 -22.28 -22.39 -1.68
N PHE A 490 -23.45 -22.93 -1.99
CA PHE A 490 -24.60 -22.90 -1.07
C PHE A 490 -24.33 -23.71 0.20
N GLY A 491 -24.35 -23.02 1.35
CA GLY A 491 -24.14 -23.64 2.65
C GLY A 491 -22.73 -23.56 3.20
N ALA A 492 -21.77 -22.95 2.48
CA ALA A 492 -20.41 -22.73 2.96
C ALA A 492 -20.30 -21.73 4.12
N GLY A 493 -21.35 -20.94 4.39
CA GLY A 493 -21.34 -19.89 5.41
C GLY A 493 -22.72 -19.60 5.99
N TYR A 494 -22.98 -18.33 6.33
CA TYR A 494 -24.29 -17.87 6.77
C TYR A 494 -25.24 -17.75 5.56
N SER A 495 -25.75 -18.89 5.06
CA SER A 495 -26.72 -18.90 3.97
C SER A 495 -28.01 -18.21 4.41
N ASN A 496 -28.31 -17.09 3.79
CA ASN A 496 -29.57 -16.39 4.02
C ASN A 496 -30.60 -16.85 2.98
N LEU A 497 -31.50 -17.77 3.34
CA LEU A 497 -32.55 -18.33 2.48
C LEU A 497 -33.39 -17.29 1.70
N ASN A 498 -33.36 -16.03 2.12
CA ASN A 498 -34.00 -14.95 1.37
C ASN A 498 -33.37 -14.71 -0.03
N TYR A 499 -32.15 -15.16 -0.27
CA TYR A 499 -31.46 -15.03 -1.56
C TYR A 499 -32.15 -15.80 -2.67
N LEU A 500 -32.53 -17.03 -2.38
CA LEU A 500 -33.18 -17.91 -3.36
C LEU A 500 -34.43 -17.29 -4.00
N ARG A 501 -35.06 -16.30 -3.33
CA ARG A 501 -36.26 -15.64 -3.84
C ARG A 501 -35.98 -14.54 -4.87
N HIS A 502 -34.75 -14.03 -4.91
CA HIS A 502 -34.37 -12.85 -5.70
C HIS A 502 -33.46 -13.17 -6.89
N ILE A 503 -32.71 -14.26 -6.81
CA ILE A 503 -31.82 -14.71 -7.88
C ILE A 503 -32.60 -15.66 -8.79
N PRO A 504 -32.64 -15.43 -10.14
CA PRO A 504 -33.37 -16.27 -11.08
C PRO A 504 -32.59 -17.56 -11.42
N ALA A 505 -32.11 -18.28 -10.37
CA ALA A 505 -31.35 -19.51 -10.54
C ALA A 505 -32.20 -20.69 -11.00
N ASP A 506 -31.57 -21.63 -11.71
CA ASP A 506 -32.12 -22.94 -12.10
C ASP A 506 -31.55 -24.05 -11.24
N VAL A 507 -30.25 -23.90 -10.90
CA VAL A 507 -29.47 -24.90 -10.20
C VAL A 507 -28.92 -24.27 -8.89
N VAL A 508 -28.89 -25.09 -7.83
CA VAL A 508 -28.20 -24.73 -6.58
C VAL A 508 -27.13 -25.78 -6.32
N LYS A 509 -25.86 -25.33 -6.24
CA LYS A 509 -24.71 -26.19 -5.99
C LYS A 509 -24.42 -26.21 -4.48
N LEU A 510 -24.50 -27.39 -3.86
CA LEU A 510 -24.19 -27.59 -2.44
C LEU A 510 -22.68 -27.68 -2.27
N ASP A 511 -22.13 -26.82 -1.41
CA ASP A 511 -20.70 -26.74 -1.15
C ASP A 511 -20.10 -28.05 -0.60
N ALA A 512 -18.90 -28.35 -1.02
CA ALA A 512 -18.16 -29.55 -0.62
C ALA A 512 -18.01 -29.73 0.91
N SER A 513 -18.05 -28.66 1.69
CA SER A 513 -17.94 -28.74 3.16
C SER A 513 -19.15 -29.44 3.79
N LEU A 514 -20.35 -29.28 3.22
CA LEU A 514 -21.56 -29.99 3.63
C LEU A 514 -21.46 -31.49 3.28
N ILE A 515 -20.97 -31.77 2.09
CA ILE A 515 -20.94 -33.14 1.55
C ILE A 515 -19.90 -34.02 2.27
N ARG A 516 -18.72 -33.44 2.61
CA ARG A 516 -17.66 -34.15 3.35
C ARG A 516 -18.08 -34.63 4.73
N LEU A 517 -19.04 -33.97 5.36
CA LEU A 517 -19.55 -34.32 6.68
C LEU A 517 -20.57 -35.49 6.66
N LEU A 518 -21.13 -35.86 5.52
CA LEU A 518 -22.18 -36.89 5.40
C LEU A 518 -21.78 -38.24 6.03
N LYS A 519 -20.53 -38.64 5.88
CA LYS A 519 -20.05 -39.92 6.41
C LYS A 519 -19.83 -39.94 7.93
N SER A 520 -19.49 -38.79 8.53
CA SER A 520 -19.03 -38.70 9.92
C SER A 520 -20.06 -38.12 10.89
N ASP A 521 -21.04 -37.36 10.40
CA ASP A 521 -21.96 -36.60 11.23
C ASP A 521 -23.43 -36.83 10.86
N ALA A 522 -24.20 -37.31 11.85
CA ALA A 522 -25.62 -37.61 11.68
C ALA A 522 -26.46 -36.33 11.50
N ASP A 523 -26.10 -35.26 12.18
CA ASP A 523 -26.83 -33.99 12.08
C ASP A 523 -26.63 -33.39 10.70
N SER A 524 -25.42 -33.48 10.13
CA SER A 524 -25.12 -33.04 8.76
C SER A 524 -25.94 -33.83 7.73
N ARG A 525 -26.19 -35.11 7.93
CA ARG A 525 -27.09 -35.90 7.06
C ARG A 525 -28.51 -35.35 7.04
N ILE A 526 -29.07 -35.04 8.23
CA ILE A 526 -30.41 -34.44 8.34
C ILE A 526 -30.46 -33.07 7.66
N ILE A 527 -29.42 -32.26 7.86
CA ILE A 527 -29.31 -30.92 7.29
C ILE A 527 -29.29 -31.00 5.74
N VAL A 528 -28.39 -31.80 5.17
CA VAL A 528 -28.26 -31.92 3.71
C VAL A 528 -29.54 -32.48 3.08
N GLN A 529 -30.14 -33.52 3.68
CA GLN A 529 -31.42 -34.03 3.21
C GLN A 529 -32.52 -32.97 3.24
N SER A 530 -32.60 -32.20 4.34
CA SER A 530 -33.60 -31.12 4.48
C SER A 530 -33.40 -30.00 3.46
N ILE A 531 -32.14 -29.67 3.17
CA ILE A 531 -31.80 -28.66 2.15
C ILE A 531 -32.22 -29.14 0.77
N ILE A 532 -31.87 -30.38 0.37
CA ILE A 532 -32.27 -30.95 -0.93
C ILE A 532 -33.81 -30.96 -1.08
N ASP A 533 -34.54 -31.46 -0.07
CA ASP A 533 -35.99 -31.48 -0.06
C ASP A 533 -36.59 -30.06 -0.17
N MET A 534 -36.03 -29.09 0.47
CA MET A 534 -36.45 -27.68 0.40
C MET A 534 -36.21 -27.10 -0.99
N LEU A 535 -35.04 -27.32 -1.58
CA LEU A 535 -34.66 -26.80 -2.89
C LEU A 535 -35.55 -27.40 -3.97
N HIS A 536 -35.86 -28.71 -3.93
CA HIS A 536 -36.82 -29.37 -4.84
C HIS A 536 -38.25 -28.79 -4.73
N LYS A 537 -38.70 -28.49 -3.49
CA LYS A 537 -40.02 -27.83 -3.30
C LYS A 537 -40.05 -26.42 -3.86
N LEU A 538 -38.91 -25.78 -4.02
CA LEU A 538 -38.78 -24.48 -4.66
C LEU A 538 -38.50 -24.60 -6.18
N ASN A 539 -38.50 -25.81 -6.74
CA ASN A 539 -38.27 -26.15 -8.15
C ASN A 539 -36.81 -25.83 -8.63
N TYR A 540 -35.84 -25.95 -7.77
CA TYR A 540 -34.43 -25.92 -8.14
C TYR A 540 -33.93 -27.33 -8.42
N GLU A 541 -33.04 -27.46 -9.41
CA GLU A 541 -32.17 -28.61 -9.59
C GLU A 541 -31.02 -28.53 -8.58
N VAL A 542 -30.65 -29.64 -7.96
CA VAL A 542 -29.62 -29.66 -6.91
C VAL A 542 -28.39 -30.42 -7.40
N LEU A 543 -27.24 -29.73 -7.38
CA LEU A 543 -25.94 -30.31 -7.66
C LEU A 543 -25.13 -30.38 -6.36
N ALA A 544 -24.59 -31.57 -6.03
CA ALA A 544 -23.70 -31.73 -4.88
C ALA A 544 -22.23 -31.77 -5.32
N GLU A 545 -21.43 -30.90 -4.72
CA GLU A 545 -19.99 -30.79 -4.99
C GLU A 545 -19.12 -31.61 -4.04
N GLY A 546 -17.89 -31.89 -4.45
CA GLY A 546 -16.90 -32.53 -3.61
C GLY A 546 -17.23 -33.96 -3.19
N VAL A 547 -17.93 -34.72 -4.06
CA VAL A 547 -18.19 -36.14 -3.86
C VAL A 547 -16.90 -36.92 -4.07
N GLU A 548 -16.29 -37.42 -3.00
CA GLU A 548 -14.99 -38.09 -3.00
C GLU A 548 -15.07 -39.60 -2.72
N ASP A 549 -16.19 -40.09 -2.15
CA ASP A 549 -16.36 -41.49 -1.74
C ASP A 549 -17.76 -42.06 -2.02
N LEU A 550 -17.83 -43.39 -2.02
CA LEU A 550 -19.05 -44.11 -2.32
C LEU A 550 -20.14 -43.93 -1.25
N GLU A 551 -19.75 -43.71 0.00
CA GLU A 551 -20.71 -43.56 1.13
C GLU A 551 -21.47 -42.24 0.99
N SER A 552 -20.76 -41.13 0.70
CA SER A 552 -21.37 -39.82 0.39
C SER A 552 -22.29 -39.92 -0.80
N LEU A 553 -21.87 -40.63 -1.88
CA LEU A 553 -22.68 -40.87 -3.06
C LEU A 553 -23.97 -41.64 -2.75
N HIS A 554 -23.89 -42.65 -1.83
CA HIS A 554 -25.06 -43.41 -1.40
C HIS A 554 -26.08 -42.52 -0.70
N TYR A 555 -25.69 -41.69 0.24
CA TYR A 555 -26.60 -40.73 0.89
C TYR A 555 -27.23 -39.76 -0.11
N LEU A 556 -26.44 -39.17 -1.01
CA LEU A 556 -26.97 -38.25 -2.03
C LEU A 556 -28.00 -38.93 -2.97
N THR A 557 -27.77 -40.21 -3.29
CA THR A 557 -28.73 -41.01 -4.08
C THR A 557 -30.01 -41.26 -3.28
N GLU A 558 -29.92 -41.57 -2.01
CA GLU A 558 -31.06 -41.77 -1.09
C GLU A 558 -31.87 -40.45 -0.97
N TYR A 559 -31.19 -39.32 -0.85
CA TYR A 559 -31.80 -37.97 -0.77
C TYR A 559 -32.31 -37.45 -2.09
N ARG A 560 -32.13 -38.21 -3.20
CA ARG A 560 -32.56 -37.87 -4.55
C ARG A 560 -31.92 -36.58 -5.08
N CYS A 561 -30.65 -36.33 -4.75
CA CYS A 561 -29.89 -35.26 -5.39
C CYS A 561 -29.87 -35.51 -6.89
N ASP A 562 -29.97 -34.44 -7.71
CA ASP A 562 -30.11 -34.56 -9.16
C ASP A 562 -28.75 -34.81 -9.83
N VAL A 563 -27.77 -33.97 -9.54
CA VAL A 563 -26.46 -33.98 -10.19
C VAL A 563 -25.35 -34.01 -9.13
N VAL A 564 -24.25 -34.67 -9.43
CA VAL A 564 -23.06 -34.72 -8.55
C VAL A 564 -21.79 -34.40 -9.32
N GLN A 565 -20.84 -33.79 -8.61
CA GLN A 565 -19.51 -33.47 -9.09
C GLN A 565 -18.47 -33.79 -8.01
N GLY A 566 -17.33 -34.39 -8.39
CA GLY A 566 -16.29 -34.67 -7.42
C GLY A 566 -15.25 -35.68 -7.89
N PHE A 567 -14.21 -35.84 -7.09
CA PHE A 567 -13.05 -36.70 -7.40
C PHE A 567 -13.39 -38.19 -7.44
N TYR A 568 -14.53 -38.59 -6.89
CA TYR A 568 -15.02 -39.95 -7.02
C TYR A 568 -15.22 -40.32 -8.50
N PHE A 569 -15.67 -39.39 -9.32
CA PHE A 569 -15.87 -39.59 -10.75
C PHE A 569 -14.66 -39.18 -11.58
N SER A 570 -14.23 -37.93 -11.44
CA SER A 570 -13.04 -37.39 -12.09
C SER A 570 -12.59 -36.08 -11.44
N PRO A 571 -11.31 -35.82 -11.32
CA PRO A 571 -10.83 -34.43 -11.20
C PRO A 571 -11.13 -33.66 -12.46
N ALA A 572 -10.86 -32.33 -12.44
CA ALA A 572 -10.86 -31.53 -13.66
C ALA A 572 -9.80 -32.06 -14.64
N VAL A 573 -10.18 -32.18 -15.91
CA VAL A 573 -9.37 -32.79 -16.97
C VAL A 573 -9.38 -31.96 -18.24
N THR A 574 -8.45 -32.22 -19.16
CA THR A 574 -8.45 -31.61 -20.49
C THR A 574 -9.69 -32.03 -21.29
N LEU A 575 -10.09 -31.24 -22.30
CA LEU A 575 -11.22 -31.58 -23.15
C LEU A 575 -11.12 -32.98 -23.77
N GLU A 576 -9.92 -33.36 -24.24
CA GLU A 576 -9.70 -34.69 -24.84
C GLU A 576 -10.06 -35.83 -23.87
N LYS A 577 -9.64 -35.69 -22.61
CA LYS A 577 -9.96 -36.66 -21.56
C LYS A 577 -11.45 -36.63 -21.18
N LEU A 578 -12.08 -35.44 -21.15
CA LEU A 578 -13.54 -35.32 -20.94
C LEU A 578 -14.31 -36.06 -22.03
N CYS A 579 -13.96 -35.87 -23.30
CA CYS A 579 -14.57 -36.60 -24.42
C CYS A 579 -14.43 -38.12 -24.28
N ALA A 580 -13.23 -38.59 -23.89
CA ALA A 580 -13.00 -40.01 -23.62
C ALA A 580 -13.85 -40.56 -22.46
N LEU A 581 -14.08 -39.79 -21.40
CA LEU A 581 -14.98 -40.14 -20.28
C LEU A 581 -16.45 -40.26 -20.75
N VAL A 582 -16.91 -39.39 -21.64
CA VAL A 582 -18.27 -39.46 -22.21
C VAL A 582 -18.49 -40.75 -22.99
N ASP A 583 -17.51 -41.17 -23.78
CA ASP A 583 -17.55 -42.43 -24.52
C ASP A 583 -17.65 -43.65 -23.59
N ILE A 584 -16.87 -43.68 -22.51
CA ILE A 584 -16.88 -44.76 -21.52
C ILE A 584 -18.23 -44.84 -20.82
N HIS A 585 -18.74 -43.72 -20.29
CA HIS A 585 -20.06 -43.66 -19.62
C HIS A 585 -21.23 -43.94 -20.54
N GLY A 586 -21.08 -43.63 -21.84
CA GLY A 586 -22.07 -43.98 -22.88
C GLY A 586 -22.07 -45.45 -23.26
N GLN A 587 -20.93 -46.15 -23.17
CA GLN A 587 -20.79 -47.57 -23.53
C GLN A 587 -21.18 -48.54 -22.41
N GLN A 588 -21.02 -48.18 -21.12
CA GLN A 588 -21.31 -49.07 -19.99
C GLN A 588 -22.79 -49.51 -19.89
N ARG A 589 -23.71 -48.84 -20.60
CA ARG A 589 -25.13 -49.24 -20.67
C ARG A 589 -25.55 -49.88 -22.00
N ARG A 590 -24.62 -50.15 -22.93
CA ARG A 590 -24.91 -50.92 -24.16
C ARG A 590 -24.74 -52.43 -23.99
N ASN A 591 -24.21 -52.90 -22.84
CA ASN A 591 -24.16 -54.30 -22.48
C ASN A 591 -25.11 -54.52 -21.27
N PRO A 592 -26.26 -55.19 -21.46
CA PRO A 592 -27.20 -55.57 -20.39
C PRO A 592 -26.60 -56.64 -19.48
#